data_a8f15f30713d936762cc86d1f1b9cff1
#
_entry.id   a8f15f30713d936762cc86d1f1b9cff1
#
_cell.length_a   1.000
_cell.length_b   1.000
_cell.length_c   1.000
_cell.angle_alpha   90.00
_cell.angle_beta   90.00
_cell.angle_gamma   90.00
#
_symmetry.space_group_name_H-M   'P 1'
#
loop_
_entity.id
_entity.type
_entity.pdbx_description
1 polymer ?
#
loop_
_entity_poly.entity_id
_entity_poly.type
_entity_poly.pdbx_seq_one_letter_code
_entity_poly.pdbx_strand_id
1 'polypeptide(L)'
;GKYEVVGNETSRYSNFPENRTDLGTPVSTTTINNYIRNLKAFCSYCYEIDLIKENPMRKIKQLPNKRTPKNFITDEQYNTLLRAMNLDVFSERRDFVIINLLFDTGMRITECLLIQVKDIDLTKRCIFLPAEHTKGKQSRYVFYSSEMATIIRQWLKFKDLYTESDFLFSTSRGNKLKNTYFESNFRKYIKRV
;
A
#
# COMPACT_ATOMS: atom_id res chain seq x y z
N GLY A 1 10.07 -2.23 -20.12
CA GLY A 1 11.11 -2.88 -19.32
C GLY A 1 11.23 -2.25 -17.95
N LYS A 2 11.66 -2.99 -16.95
CA LYS A 2 12.09 -2.41 -15.67
C LYS A 2 13.50 -1.86 -15.87
N TYR A 3 13.73 -0.63 -15.43
CA TYR A 3 15.04 -0.02 -15.45
C TYR A 3 15.86 -0.53 -14.26
N GLU A 4 17.06 -1.04 -14.47
CA GLU A 4 18.05 -1.17 -13.40
C GLU A 4 18.66 0.21 -13.15
N VAL A 5 18.34 0.79 -12.01
CA VAL A 5 18.95 2.04 -11.56
C VAL A 5 20.22 1.65 -10.81
N VAL A 6 21.36 1.79 -11.48
CA VAL A 6 22.67 1.60 -10.87
C VAL A 6 23.13 2.94 -10.29
N GLY A 7 22.77 3.18 -9.01
CA GLY A 7 23.23 4.34 -8.25
C GLY A 7 22.42 5.64 -8.45
N ASN A 8 22.61 6.60 -7.54
CA ASN A 8 21.89 7.88 -7.55
C ASN A 8 22.27 8.82 -8.72
N GLU A 9 23.41 8.61 -9.34
CA GLU A 9 23.87 9.45 -10.48
C GLU A 9 23.10 9.16 -11.76
N THR A 10 22.55 7.95 -11.92
CA THR A 10 21.84 7.54 -13.13
C THR A 10 20.40 8.03 -13.20
N SER A 11 19.79 8.49 -12.08
CA SER A 11 18.41 8.97 -12.10
C SER A 11 18.24 10.22 -13.00
N ARG A 12 19.29 11.03 -13.15
CA ARG A 12 19.30 12.20 -14.02
C ARG A 12 19.34 11.83 -15.50
N TYR A 13 19.92 10.67 -15.84
CA TYR A 13 20.10 10.19 -17.21
C TYR A 13 19.06 9.15 -17.63
N SER A 14 18.32 8.57 -16.68
CA SER A 14 17.32 7.53 -16.96
C SER A 14 16.14 8.03 -17.81
N ASN A 15 15.93 9.34 -17.88
CA ASN A 15 14.89 9.95 -18.72
C ASN A 15 15.34 10.19 -20.18
N PHE A 16 16.61 10.00 -20.49
CA PHE A 16 17.17 10.19 -21.84
C PHE A 16 17.35 8.82 -22.50
N PRO A 17 16.69 8.53 -23.64
CA PRO A 17 16.77 7.22 -24.29
C PRO A 17 18.19 6.76 -24.63
N GLU A 18 19.07 7.69 -25.00
CA GLU A 18 20.47 7.45 -25.35
C GLU A 18 21.33 6.96 -24.16
N ASN A 19 20.92 7.27 -22.93
CA ASN A 19 21.64 6.90 -21.71
C ASN A 19 21.05 5.66 -21.03
N ARG A 20 20.09 5.01 -21.67
CA ARG A 20 19.46 3.81 -21.11
C ARG A 20 20.37 2.61 -21.23
N THR A 21 20.75 2.06 -20.09
CA THR A 21 21.54 0.82 -19.99
C THR A 21 20.68 -0.41 -19.68
N ASP A 22 19.35 -0.23 -19.59
CA ASP A 22 18.47 -1.36 -19.31
C ASP A 22 18.38 -2.27 -20.53
N LEU A 23 18.90 -3.46 -20.40
CA LEU A 23 18.80 -4.54 -21.39
C LEU A 23 17.36 -5.09 -21.53
N GLY A 24 16.38 -4.39 -20.98
CA GLY A 24 14.95 -4.63 -21.13
C GLY A 24 14.47 -5.96 -20.54
N THR A 25 14.21 -6.02 -19.25
CA THR A 25 13.36 -7.11 -18.79
C THR A 25 11.99 -7.00 -19.49
N PRO A 26 11.47 -8.09 -20.08
CA PRO A 26 10.19 -8.07 -20.79
C PRO A 26 9.08 -7.49 -19.92
N VAL A 27 8.22 -6.67 -20.49
CA VAL A 27 7.05 -6.12 -19.81
C VAL A 27 6.12 -7.28 -19.46
N SER A 28 5.62 -7.31 -18.22
CA SER A 28 4.72 -8.39 -17.79
C SER A 28 3.42 -8.40 -18.61
N THR A 29 2.87 -9.60 -18.85
CA THR A 29 1.56 -9.77 -19.53
C THR A 29 0.45 -8.95 -18.87
N THR A 30 0.48 -8.80 -17.54
CA THR A 30 -0.46 -7.95 -16.79
C THR A 30 -0.34 -6.48 -17.21
N THR A 31 0.89 -5.97 -17.36
CA THR A 31 1.13 -4.59 -17.77
C THR A 31 0.67 -4.37 -19.21
N ILE A 32 0.98 -5.30 -20.12
CA ILE A 32 0.51 -5.25 -21.53
C ILE A 32 -1.02 -5.24 -21.57
N ASN A 33 -1.67 -6.13 -20.82
CA ASN A 33 -3.13 -6.20 -20.76
C ASN A 33 -3.76 -4.92 -20.18
N ASN A 34 -3.09 -4.24 -19.27
CA ASN A 34 -3.55 -2.95 -18.75
C ASN A 34 -3.48 -1.87 -19.85
N TYR A 35 -2.40 -1.82 -20.64
CA TYR A 35 -2.32 -0.91 -21.79
C TYR A 35 -3.41 -1.21 -22.83
N ILE A 36 -3.60 -2.49 -23.18
CA ILE A 36 -4.67 -2.89 -24.13
C ILE A 36 -6.03 -2.45 -23.61
N ARG A 37 -6.32 -2.62 -22.32
CA ARG A 37 -7.60 -2.22 -21.70
C ARG A 37 -7.81 -0.71 -21.78
N ASN A 38 -6.78 0.07 -21.42
CA ASN A 38 -6.85 1.54 -21.43
C ASN A 38 -7.02 2.08 -22.87
N LEU A 39 -6.26 1.53 -23.83
CA LEU A 39 -6.38 1.91 -25.24
C LEU A 39 -7.75 1.53 -25.81
N LYS A 40 -8.28 0.36 -25.46
CA LYS A 40 -9.63 -0.03 -25.85
C LYS A 40 -10.69 0.94 -25.34
N ALA A 41 -10.62 1.30 -24.05
CA ALA A 41 -11.56 2.25 -23.46
C ALA A 41 -11.48 3.61 -24.17
N PHE A 42 -10.26 4.12 -24.41
CA PHE A 42 -10.04 5.37 -25.12
C PHE A 42 -10.57 5.33 -26.57
N CYS A 43 -10.20 4.30 -27.34
CA CYS A 43 -10.67 4.17 -28.73
C CYS A 43 -12.18 3.95 -28.84
N SER A 44 -12.79 3.24 -27.87
CA SER A 44 -14.25 3.10 -27.82
C SER A 44 -14.92 4.43 -27.57
N TYR A 45 -14.41 5.22 -26.61
CA TYR A 45 -14.92 6.57 -26.38
C TYR A 45 -14.78 7.47 -27.62
N CYS A 46 -13.62 7.48 -28.29
CA CYS A 46 -13.42 8.24 -29.52
C CYS A 46 -14.40 7.83 -30.64
N TYR A 47 -14.72 6.56 -30.73
CA TYR A 47 -15.69 6.04 -31.68
C TYR A 47 -17.12 6.44 -31.32
N GLU A 48 -17.51 6.39 -30.06
CA GLU A 48 -18.81 6.79 -29.53
C GLU A 48 -19.13 8.28 -29.72
N ILE A 49 -18.11 9.13 -29.75
CA ILE A 49 -18.26 10.58 -30.01
C ILE A 49 -17.96 10.97 -31.44
N ASP A 50 -17.94 10.01 -32.36
CA ASP A 50 -17.69 10.19 -33.81
C ASP A 50 -16.33 10.88 -34.15
N LEU A 51 -15.36 10.85 -33.22
CA LEU A 51 -14.02 11.38 -33.46
C LEU A 51 -13.20 10.49 -34.43
N ILE A 52 -13.47 9.18 -34.44
CA ILE A 52 -12.89 8.21 -35.38
C ILE A 52 -13.98 7.38 -36.03
N LYS A 53 -13.83 7.08 -37.33
CA LYS A 53 -14.80 6.32 -38.10
C LYS A 53 -14.81 4.82 -37.78
N GLU A 54 -13.69 4.28 -37.34
CA GLU A 54 -13.52 2.88 -36.95
C GLU A 54 -12.69 2.76 -35.69
N ASN A 55 -13.02 1.78 -34.83
CA ASN A 55 -12.26 1.51 -33.63
C ASN A 55 -11.10 0.53 -33.94
N PRO A 56 -9.84 1.00 -33.97
CA PRO A 56 -8.67 0.17 -34.32
C PRO A 56 -8.40 -0.94 -33.28
N MET A 57 -8.91 -0.79 -32.05
CA MET A 57 -8.73 -1.74 -30.98
C MET A 57 -9.79 -2.86 -30.93
N ARG A 58 -10.77 -2.84 -31.85
CA ARG A 58 -11.90 -3.80 -31.85
C ARG A 58 -11.43 -5.26 -31.92
N LYS A 59 -10.43 -5.55 -32.73
CA LYS A 59 -9.91 -6.90 -32.97
C LYS A 59 -8.77 -7.30 -32.00
N ILE A 60 -8.21 -6.36 -31.24
CA ILE A 60 -7.10 -6.64 -30.35
C ILE A 60 -7.61 -7.41 -29.12
N LYS A 61 -7.08 -8.59 -28.88
CA LYS A 61 -7.40 -9.43 -27.70
C LYS A 61 -6.34 -9.23 -26.61
N GLN A 62 -6.77 -9.40 -25.35
CA GLN A 62 -5.83 -9.48 -24.24
C GLN A 62 -5.01 -10.77 -24.35
N LEU A 63 -3.75 -10.70 -23.91
CA LEU A 63 -2.88 -11.86 -23.82
C LEU A 63 -3.35 -12.80 -22.71
N PRO A 64 -3.25 -14.12 -22.88
CA PRO A 64 -3.54 -15.06 -21.82
C PRO A 64 -2.61 -14.80 -20.62
N ASN A 65 -3.21 -14.63 -19.46
CA ASN A 65 -2.48 -14.37 -18.21
C ASN A 65 -2.74 -15.50 -17.21
N LYS A 66 -1.76 -16.39 -17.05
CA LYS A 66 -1.79 -17.41 -16.00
C LYS A 66 -1.48 -16.72 -14.67
N ARG A 67 -2.50 -16.60 -13.80
CA ARG A 67 -2.30 -16.14 -12.44
C ARG A 67 -1.71 -17.30 -11.63
N THR A 68 -0.43 -17.21 -11.28
CA THR A 68 0.12 -18.06 -10.24
C THR A 68 -0.38 -17.58 -8.87
N PRO A 69 -0.88 -18.47 -8.01
CA PRO A 69 -1.20 -18.10 -6.64
C PRO A 69 0.03 -17.48 -5.97
N LYS A 70 -0.18 -16.40 -5.24
CA LYS A 70 0.90 -15.83 -4.41
C LYS A 70 1.03 -16.69 -3.17
N ASN A 71 2.25 -16.93 -2.73
CA ASN A 71 2.49 -17.55 -1.44
C ASN A 71 1.96 -16.65 -0.34
N PHE A 72 1.26 -17.24 0.62
CA PHE A 72 0.85 -16.56 1.85
C PHE A 72 2.04 -16.48 2.80
N ILE A 73 2.08 -15.43 3.60
CA ILE A 73 3.02 -15.37 4.72
C ILE A 73 2.60 -16.42 5.76
N THR A 74 3.54 -17.20 6.27
CA THR A 74 3.29 -18.18 7.33
C THR A 74 3.30 -17.50 8.69
N ASP A 75 2.65 -18.10 9.68
CA ASP A 75 2.66 -17.59 11.07
C ASP A 75 4.08 -17.48 11.62
N GLU A 76 4.98 -18.39 11.23
CA GLU A 76 6.39 -18.36 11.61
C GLU A 76 7.09 -17.13 11.02
N GLN A 77 6.91 -16.87 9.73
CA GLN A 77 7.48 -15.70 9.06
C GLN A 77 6.93 -14.39 9.65
N TYR A 78 5.63 -14.35 9.94
CA TYR A 78 5.00 -13.22 10.59
C TYR A 78 5.58 -12.96 11.98
N ASN A 79 5.66 -13.99 12.82
CA ASN A 79 6.23 -13.87 14.17
C ASN A 79 7.71 -13.49 14.15
N THR A 80 8.49 -14.02 13.19
CA THR A 80 9.90 -13.68 13.02
C THR A 80 10.06 -12.20 12.66
N LEU A 81 9.24 -11.70 11.76
CA LEU A 81 9.20 -10.28 11.39
C LEU A 81 8.91 -9.38 12.61
N LEU A 82 7.90 -9.72 13.40
CA LEU A 82 7.54 -8.93 14.58
C LEU A 82 8.62 -8.93 15.65
N ARG A 83 9.30 -10.06 15.87
CA ARG A 83 10.42 -10.18 16.84
C ARG A 83 11.66 -9.39 16.43
N ALA A 84 11.84 -9.14 15.12
CA ALA A 84 12.97 -8.35 14.60
C ALA A 84 12.82 -6.84 14.81
N MET A 85 11.66 -6.38 15.33
CA MET A 85 11.36 -4.97 15.53
C MET A 85 11.73 -4.53 16.95
N ASN A 86 12.37 -3.34 17.07
CA ASN A 86 12.67 -2.73 18.34
C ASN A 86 11.50 -1.84 18.80
N LEU A 87 10.75 -2.33 19.80
CA LEU A 87 9.56 -1.64 20.29
C LEU A 87 9.86 -0.42 21.18
N ASP A 88 11.11 -0.16 21.53
CA ASP A 88 11.51 1.07 22.23
C ASP A 88 11.67 2.25 21.27
N VAL A 89 11.79 1.96 19.97
CA VAL A 89 11.87 2.99 18.92
C VAL A 89 10.46 3.35 18.44
N PHE A 90 10.10 4.63 18.54
CA PHE A 90 8.76 5.14 18.19
C PHE A 90 8.28 4.65 16.82
N SER A 91 9.11 4.78 15.78
CA SER A 91 8.73 4.37 14.43
C SER A 91 8.52 2.86 14.29
N GLU A 92 9.34 2.05 14.94
CA GLU A 92 9.23 0.59 14.88
C GLU A 92 8.02 0.09 15.69
N ARG A 93 7.77 0.66 16.89
CA ARG A 93 6.55 0.35 17.67
C ARG A 93 5.29 0.75 16.91
N ARG A 94 5.26 1.93 16.29
CA ARG A 94 4.14 2.35 15.45
C ARG A 94 3.91 1.35 14.30
N ASP A 95 4.98 1.02 13.58
CA ASP A 95 4.92 0.15 12.42
C ASP A 95 4.54 -1.29 12.82
N PHE A 96 4.96 -1.75 14.01
CA PHE A 96 4.50 -2.99 14.63
C PHE A 96 2.97 -3.01 14.82
N VAL A 97 2.41 -1.92 15.36
CA VAL A 97 0.95 -1.83 15.56
C VAL A 97 0.21 -1.79 14.23
N ILE A 98 0.74 -1.07 13.22
CA ILE A 98 0.19 -1.04 11.87
C ILE A 98 0.15 -2.45 11.26
N ILE A 99 1.25 -3.19 11.33
CA ILE A 99 1.35 -4.55 10.78
C ILE A 99 0.33 -5.47 11.45
N ASN A 100 0.25 -5.46 12.79
CA ASN A 100 -0.73 -6.26 13.53
C ASN A 100 -2.18 -5.89 13.13
N LEU A 101 -2.50 -4.60 13.05
CA LEU A 101 -3.84 -4.15 12.69
C LEU A 101 -4.23 -4.55 11.25
N LEU A 102 -3.30 -4.45 10.31
CA LEU A 102 -3.52 -4.87 8.93
C LEU A 102 -3.76 -6.38 8.83
N PHE A 103 -3.03 -7.17 9.60
CA PHE A 103 -3.20 -8.63 9.65
C PHE A 103 -4.54 -9.03 10.28
N ASP A 104 -4.89 -8.40 11.40
CA ASP A 104 -6.10 -8.71 12.15
C ASP A 104 -7.38 -8.32 11.38
N THR A 105 -7.35 -7.24 10.62
CA THR A 105 -8.55 -6.65 10.01
C THR A 105 -8.65 -6.79 8.49
N GLY A 106 -7.54 -7.01 7.79
CA GLY A 106 -7.49 -7.02 6.34
C GLY A 106 -7.81 -5.68 5.66
N MET A 107 -7.80 -4.55 6.40
CA MET A 107 -8.04 -3.23 5.81
C MET A 107 -6.89 -2.81 4.89
N ARG A 108 -7.15 -1.83 4.00
CA ARG A 108 -6.09 -1.31 3.14
C ARG A 108 -5.13 -0.43 3.92
N ILE A 109 -3.83 -0.50 3.59
CA ILE A 109 -2.80 0.34 4.25
C ILE A 109 -3.15 1.82 4.19
N THR A 110 -3.65 2.32 3.07
CA THR A 110 -4.05 3.73 2.94
C THR A 110 -5.19 4.11 3.88
N GLU A 111 -6.15 3.22 4.10
CA GLU A 111 -7.24 3.40 5.07
C GLU A 111 -6.69 3.39 6.50
N CYS A 112 -5.81 2.44 6.81
CA CYS A 112 -5.14 2.31 8.11
C CYS A 112 -4.38 3.59 8.50
N LEU A 113 -3.62 4.17 7.58
CA LEU A 113 -2.82 5.38 7.85
C LEU A 113 -3.64 6.67 7.98
N LEU A 114 -4.94 6.62 7.65
CA LEU A 114 -5.87 7.74 7.77
C LEU A 114 -6.73 7.70 9.02
N ILE A 115 -6.65 6.62 9.82
CA ILE A 115 -7.44 6.47 11.05
C ILE A 115 -7.10 7.59 12.02
N GLN A 116 -8.13 8.23 12.54
CA GLN A 116 -8.03 9.17 13.65
C GLN A 116 -8.40 8.47 14.96
N VAL A 117 -7.86 8.96 16.07
CA VAL A 117 -8.12 8.39 17.40
C VAL A 117 -9.62 8.39 17.74
N LYS A 118 -10.35 9.42 17.29
CA LYS A 118 -11.82 9.54 17.47
C LYS A 118 -12.63 8.45 16.75
N ASP A 119 -12.05 7.83 15.71
CA ASP A 119 -12.74 6.82 14.89
C ASP A 119 -12.71 5.42 15.54
N ILE A 120 -11.99 5.28 16.67
CA ILE A 120 -11.76 4.01 17.35
C ILE A 120 -12.72 3.84 18.52
N ASP A 121 -13.50 2.77 18.49
CA ASP A 121 -14.27 2.32 19.65
C ASP A 121 -13.59 1.11 20.29
N LEU A 122 -12.86 1.37 21.39
CA LEU A 122 -12.14 0.32 22.13
C LEU A 122 -13.06 -0.65 22.90
N THR A 123 -14.30 -0.25 23.16
CA THR A 123 -15.29 -1.09 23.86
C THR A 123 -15.94 -2.06 22.88
N LYS A 124 -16.39 -1.54 21.73
CA LYS A 124 -16.97 -2.35 20.66
C LYS A 124 -15.92 -3.04 19.80
N ARG A 125 -14.65 -2.68 19.99
CA ARG A 125 -13.51 -3.17 19.20
C ARG A 125 -13.70 -2.99 17.70
N CYS A 126 -14.06 -1.77 17.30
CA CYS A 126 -14.24 -1.42 15.91
C CYS A 126 -13.64 -0.06 15.58
N ILE A 127 -13.39 0.15 14.30
CA ILE A 127 -12.90 1.39 13.72
C ILE A 127 -13.89 1.82 12.65
N PHE A 128 -14.34 3.06 12.70
CA PHE A 128 -15.14 3.65 11.65
C PHE A 128 -14.23 4.16 10.53
N LEU A 129 -14.47 3.72 9.30
CA LEU A 129 -13.78 4.19 8.10
C LEU A 129 -14.71 5.08 7.29
N PRO A 130 -14.49 6.40 7.25
CA PRO A 130 -15.31 7.33 6.47
C PRO A 130 -15.25 7.03 4.97
N ALA A 131 -16.32 7.33 4.23
CA ALA A 131 -16.42 7.08 2.79
C ALA A 131 -15.28 7.73 1.98
N GLU A 132 -14.84 8.92 2.37
CA GLU A 132 -13.75 9.67 1.75
C GLU A 132 -12.39 8.98 1.82
N HIS A 133 -12.18 8.14 2.84
CA HIS A 133 -10.96 7.38 3.04
C HIS A 133 -10.99 6.00 2.33
N THR A 134 -12.14 5.58 1.82
CA THR A 134 -12.31 4.27 1.19
C THR A 134 -12.29 4.35 -0.35
N LYS A 135 -11.68 3.36 -1.01
CA LYS A 135 -11.64 3.30 -2.47
C LYS A 135 -13.04 3.22 -3.10
N GLY A 136 -14.00 2.60 -2.41
CA GLY A 136 -15.39 2.44 -2.87
C GLY A 136 -16.31 3.61 -2.52
N LYS A 137 -15.81 4.67 -1.88
CA LYS A 137 -16.61 5.82 -1.39
C LYS A 137 -17.81 5.39 -0.53
N GLN A 138 -17.67 4.32 0.21
CA GLN A 138 -18.67 3.84 1.16
C GLN A 138 -18.04 3.74 2.54
N SER A 139 -18.70 4.33 3.54
CA SER A 139 -18.28 4.20 4.93
C SER A 139 -18.54 2.78 5.44
N ARG A 140 -17.68 2.29 6.33
CA ARG A 140 -17.85 0.99 6.97
C ARG A 140 -17.17 0.92 8.32
N TYR A 141 -17.61 -0.01 9.13
CA TYR A 141 -16.90 -0.43 10.33
C TYR A 141 -15.98 -1.60 10.03
N VAL A 142 -14.82 -1.62 10.67
CA VAL A 142 -13.88 -2.73 10.66
C VAL A 142 -13.70 -3.17 12.10
N PHE A 143 -13.83 -4.46 12.35
CA PHE A 143 -13.73 -5.05 13.69
C PHE A 143 -12.33 -5.64 13.89
N TYR A 144 -11.85 -5.62 15.12
CA TYR A 144 -10.55 -6.16 15.50
C TYR A 144 -10.64 -7.00 16.79
N SER A 145 -9.64 -7.85 17.00
CA SER A 145 -9.58 -8.82 18.12
C SER A 145 -9.37 -8.14 19.48
N SER A 146 -9.55 -8.89 20.54
CA SER A 146 -9.26 -8.47 21.93
C SER A 146 -7.77 -8.21 22.14
N GLU A 147 -6.92 -9.00 21.50
CA GLU A 147 -5.47 -8.87 21.49
C GLU A 147 -5.08 -7.55 20.84
N MET A 148 -5.65 -7.24 19.68
CA MET A 148 -5.41 -5.98 18.98
C MET A 148 -5.89 -4.78 19.79
N ALA A 149 -7.02 -4.89 20.52
CA ALA A 149 -7.47 -3.84 21.43
C ALA A 149 -6.43 -3.51 22.51
N THR A 150 -5.74 -4.54 23.02
CA THR A 150 -4.67 -4.35 24.01
C THR A 150 -3.47 -3.65 23.40
N ILE A 151 -3.06 -4.07 22.20
CA ILE A 151 -1.96 -3.44 21.45
C ILE A 151 -2.27 -1.96 21.16
N ILE A 152 -3.51 -1.63 20.73
CA ILE A 152 -3.92 -0.25 20.45
C ILE A 152 -3.88 0.60 21.73
N ARG A 153 -4.38 0.09 22.88
CA ARG A 153 -4.30 0.83 24.16
C ARG A 153 -2.87 1.12 24.58
N GLN A 154 -1.97 0.16 24.43
CA GLN A 154 -0.55 0.33 24.75
C GLN A 154 0.11 1.33 23.78
N TRP A 155 -0.24 1.28 22.51
CA TRP A 155 0.24 2.22 21.52
C TRP A 155 -0.21 3.66 21.80
N LEU A 156 -1.48 3.88 22.11
CA LEU A 156 -2.01 5.21 22.43
C LEU A 156 -1.26 5.83 23.60
N LYS A 157 -1.08 5.08 24.71
CA LYS A 157 -0.30 5.52 25.86
C LYS A 157 1.15 5.87 25.49
N PHE A 158 1.78 5.08 24.63
CA PHE A 158 3.15 5.34 24.20
C PHE A 158 3.23 6.52 23.25
N LYS A 159 2.29 6.62 22.28
CA LYS A 159 2.23 7.74 21.34
C LYS A 159 2.09 9.08 22.07
N ASP A 160 1.24 9.14 23.08
CA ASP A 160 0.95 10.37 23.85
C ASP A 160 2.19 10.91 24.60
N LEU A 161 3.22 10.10 24.83
CA LEU A 161 4.51 10.57 25.35
C LEU A 161 5.32 11.41 24.35
N TYR A 162 4.98 11.34 23.06
CA TYR A 162 5.72 11.99 21.97
C TYR A 162 4.92 13.08 21.26
N THR A 163 3.59 12.90 21.12
CA THR A 163 2.76 13.80 20.32
C THR A 163 1.26 13.66 20.61
N GLU A 164 0.56 14.78 20.60
CA GLU A 164 -0.91 14.89 20.74
C GLU A 164 -1.66 14.78 19.40
N SER A 165 -1.06 14.19 18.38
CA SER A 165 -1.65 14.06 17.04
C SER A 165 -2.99 13.32 17.06
N ASP A 166 -3.98 13.83 16.32
CA ASP A 166 -5.28 13.19 16.10
C ASP A 166 -5.17 11.89 15.30
N PHE A 167 -4.12 11.73 14.49
CA PHE A 167 -3.91 10.49 13.76
C PHE A 167 -3.49 9.36 14.69
N LEU A 168 -4.11 8.17 14.51
CA LEU A 168 -3.68 6.97 15.22
C LEU A 168 -2.21 6.67 14.92
N PHE A 169 -1.81 6.78 13.66
CA PHE A 169 -0.46 6.52 13.18
C PHE A 169 0.19 7.81 12.64
N SER A 170 0.79 8.56 13.53
CA SER A 170 1.53 9.78 13.18
C SER A 170 3.05 9.53 13.12
N THR A 171 3.79 10.50 12.62
CA THR A 171 5.22 10.61 12.89
C THR A 171 5.44 11.05 14.35
N SER A 172 6.66 10.91 14.87
CA SER A 172 7.02 11.42 16.23
C SER A 172 6.82 12.93 16.38
N ARG A 173 6.65 13.67 15.28
CA ARG A 173 6.36 15.11 15.25
C ARG A 173 4.87 15.42 15.06
N GLY A 174 3.99 14.42 15.17
CA GLY A 174 2.54 14.58 15.02
C GLY A 174 2.00 14.63 13.60
N ASN A 175 2.84 14.61 12.57
CA ASN A 175 2.39 14.67 11.18
C ASN A 175 1.80 13.35 10.70
N LYS A 176 0.89 13.41 9.73
CA LYS A 176 0.35 12.24 9.02
C LYS A 176 1.47 11.36 8.44
N LEU A 177 1.38 10.06 8.65
CA LEU A 177 2.34 9.10 8.10
C LEU A 177 2.05 8.87 6.60
N LYS A 178 3.07 9.00 5.76
CA LYS A 178 2.98 8.70 4.32
C LYS A 178 3.18 7.20 4.08
N ASN A 179 2.41 6.63 3.13
CA ASN A 179 2.53 5.22 2.76
C ASN A 179 3.95 4.85 2.30
N THR A 180 4.58 5.69 1.50
CA THR A 180 5.96 5.48 1.01
C THR A 180 6.98 5.37 2.14
N TYR A 181 6.76 6.10 3.25
CA TYR A 181 7.64 6.03 4.43
C TYR A 181 7.46 4.69 5.17
N PHE A 182 6.21 4.27 5.38
CA PHE A 182 5.92 2.96 5.96
C PHE A 182 6.50 1.83 5.11
N GLU A 183 6.27 1.84 3.79
CA GLU A 183 6.82 0.83 2.87
C GLU A 183 8.35 0.77 2.91
N SER A 184 9.02 1.92 2.98
CA SER A 184 10.48 1.97 3.09
C SER A 184 10.98 1.32 4.38
N ASN A 185 10.31 1.59 5.52
CA ASN A 185 10.64 0.97 6.79
C ASN A 185 10.35 -0.53 6.77
N PHE A 186 9.19 -0.94 6.25
CA PHE A 186 8.80 -2.34 6.15
C PHE A 186 9.83 -3.17 5.36
N ARG A 187 10.36 -2.63 4.26
CA ARG A 187 11.45 -3.28 3.51
C ARG A 187 12.73 -3.45 4.34
N LYS A 188 13.02 -2.51 5.27
CA LYS A 188 14.17 -2.65 6.19
C LYS A 188 13.94 -3.78 7.20
N TYR A 189 12.71 -3.93 7.71
CA TYR A 189 12.38 -5.01 8.66
C TYR A 189 12.48 -6.38 8.00
N ILE A 190 11.97 -6.54 6.77
CA ILE A 190 12.12 -7.78 5.99
C ILE A 190 13.60 -8.16 5.76
N LYS A 191 14.50 -7.18 5.61
CA LYS A 191 15.93 -7.46 5.42
C LYS A 191 16.66 -7.92 6.69
N ARG A 192 16.03 -7.77 7.87
CA ARG A 192 16.59 -8.24 9.15
C ARG A 192 16.25 -9.71 9.42
N VAL A 193 15.34 -10.28 8.66
CA VAL A 193 14.78 -11.62 8.77
C VAL A 193 15.26 -12.49 7.60
#